data_862e596dc2bf50a5b4c3001eb98707c6
#
_entry.id   862e596dc2bf50a5b4c3001eb98707c6
#
_cell.length_a   1.000
_cell.length_b   1.000
_cell.length_c   1.000
_cell.angle_alpha   90.00
_cell.angle_beta   90.00
_cell.angle_gamma   90.00
#
_symmetry.space_group_name_H-M   'P 1'
#
loop_
_entity.id
_entity.type
_entity.pdbx_description
1 polymer ?
#
loop_
_entity_poly.entity_id
_entity_poly.type
_entity_poly.pdbx_seq_one_letter_code
_entity_poly.pdbx_strand_id
1 'polypeptide(L)'
;MNRLPARLTRNLRIPAIAAPMFLVSGPDMVVAASRAGMIGSFPTPNARTPEILDQWLGTITDALGADPQAAAWAANLVVHPSNDRLSADLDLVVRYEAPLVITALGSPSRVVDRVHGYGGLVFADVNSVGFARKAAMAGVDGLVLVASGAGGHTGQTAGFAFVEEVRRFWDGPIVLGGAISTGHAIRAAEILGADLAYLGTALIACRESMAADAYKNMVVEAGAEDVVPSKGITGVTANWLRQSLIDAGHDPDNMPEDKKPNFENAQDDAKAWKNVWSAGQGVGAVEAIEPVGAIVERLRHEYHIAAQMPPFQIEE
;
A
#
# COMPACT_ATOMS: atom_id res chain seq x y z
N MET A 1 -0.12 1.70 -23.99
CA MET A 1 -0.56 3.11 -23.78
C MET A 1 -0.31 3.45 -22.31
N ASN A 2 0.26 4.63 -22.03
CA ASN A 2 0.43 5.05 -20.64
C ASN A 2 -0.92 5.54 -20.10
N ARG A 3 -1.51 4.79 -19.14
CA ARG A 3 -2.81 5.11 -18.52
C ARG A 3 -2.65 6.07 -17.32
N LEU A 4 -1.42 6.25 -16.86
CA LEU A 4 -1.16 7.10 -15.70
C LEU A 4 -1.17 8.58 -16.10
N PRO A 5 -1.86 9.43 -15.35
CA PRO A 5 -1.78 10.87 -15.53
C PRO A 5 -0.36 11.41 -15.35
N ALA A 6 0.02 12.40 -16.17
CA ALA A 6 1.37 12.99 -16.16
C ALA A 6 1.82 13.48 -14.78
N ARG A 7 0.89 13.94 -13.94
CA ARG A 7 1.19 14.38 -12.57
C ARG A 7 1.68 13.26 -11.65
N LEU A 8 1.34 11.99 -11.93
CA LEU A 8 1.85 10.84 -11.18
C LEU A 8 3.15 10.27 -11.77
N THR A 9 3.35 10.40 -13.09
CA THR A 9 4.56 9.85 -13.75
C THR A 9 5.75 10.78 -13.69
N ARG A 10 5.51 12.06 -13.39
CA ARG A 10 6.60 13.04 -13.26
C ARG A 10 7.57 12.60 -12.16
N ASN A 11 8.86 12.51 -12.51
CA ASN A 11 9.96 12.12 -11.64
C ASN A 11 9.87 10.69 -11.06
N LEU A 12 8.95 9.84 -11.53
CA LEU A 12 9.00 8.42 -11.21
C LEU A 12 10.26 7.79 -11.83
N ARG A 13 11.03 7.11 -11.00
CA ARG A 13 12.19 6.30 -11.41
C ARG A 13 11.88 4.81 -11.41
N ILE A 14 10.78 4.43 -10.75
CA ILE A 14 10.26 3.07 -10.72
C ILE A 14 8.73 3.14 -10.68
N PRO A 15 7.99 2.30 -11.44
CA PRO A 15 6.53 2.33 -11.47
C PRO A 15 5.95 1.68 -10.20
N ALA A 16 6.06 2.37 -9.07
CA ALA A 16 5.64 1.84 -7.78
C ALA A 16 5.15 2.92 -6.81
N ILE A 17 4.29 2.48 -5.89
CA ILE A 17 3.81 3.22 -4.73
C ILE A 17 4.31 2.50 -3.47
N ALA A 18 4.92 3.24 -2.54
CA ALA A 18 5.11 2.79 -1.18
C ALA A 18 3.73 2.71 -0.51
N ALA A 19 3.25 1.50 -0.26
CA ALA A 19 1.90 1.28 0.28
C ALA A 19 1.71 1.98 1.65
N PRO A 20 0.55 2.57 1.92
CA PRO A 20 0.26 3.14 3.23
C PRO A 20 0.09 2.01 4.24
N MET A 21 0.95 1.97 5.24
CA MET A 21 0.96 0.92 6.26
C MET A 21 0.64 1.50 7.63
N PHE A 22 -0.35 0.90 8.31
CA PHE A 22 -0.77 1.33 9.63
C PHE A 22 0.38 1.15 10.64
N LEU A 23 0.66 2.19 11.43
CA LEU A 23 1.75 2.29 12.41
C LEU A 23 3.19 2.21 11.83
N VAL A 24 3.33 2.16 10.52
CA VAL A 24 4.63 2.00 9.84
C VAL A 24 4.97 3.22 8.99
N SER A 25 4.03 3.69 8.15
CA SER A 25 4.27 4.81 7.25
C SER A 25 4.07 6.16 7.95
N GLY A 26 5.08 7.01 7.91
CA GLY A 26 5.08 8.37 8.42
C GLY A 26 5.68 9.37 7.43
N PRO A 27 5.77 10.67 7.81
CA PRO A 27 6.29 11.72 6.92
C PRO A 27 7.68 11.44 6.36
N ASP A 28 8.59 10.95 7.20
CA ASP A 28 9.99 10.69 6.80
C ASP A 28 10.05 9.63 5.69
N MET A 29 9.25 8.57 5.82
CA MET A 29 9.17 7.51 4.81
C MET A 29 8.54 8.03 3.51
N VAL A 30 7.48 8.85 3.59
CA VAL A 30 6.83 9.45 2.41
C VAL A 30 7.82 10.34 1.67
N VAL A 31 8.50 11.23 2.38
CA VAL A 31 9.49 12.16 1.78
C VAL A 31 10.65 11.39 1.16
N ALA A 32 11.19 10.38 1.87
CA ALA A 32 12.29 9.56 1.36
C ALA A 32 11.89 8.78 0.10
N ALA A 33 10.69 8.17 0.06
CA ALA A 33 10.19 7.44 -1.10
C ALA A 33 10.00 8.38 -2.30
N SER A 34 9.37 9.54 -2.11
CA SER A 34 9.13 10.50 -3.20
C SER A 34 10.43 11.07 -3.75
N ARG A 35 11.43 11.38 -2.91
CA ARG A 35 12.77 11.81 -3.34
C ARG A 35 13.54 10.71 -4.07
N ALA A 36 13.33 9.45 -3.70
CA ALA A 36 13.93 8.32 -4.39
C ALA A 36 13.28 8.02 -5.75
N GLY A 37 12.13 8.65 -6.07
CA GLY A 37 11.41 8.47 -7.34
C GLY A 37 10.38 7.34 -7.32
N MET A 38 9.81 7.04 -6.14
CA MET A 38 8.65 6.19 -5.90
C MET A 38 7.53 7.05 -5.29
N ILE A 39 6.27 6.81 -5.59
CA ILE A 39 5.18 7.54 -4.92
C ILE A 39 5.15 7.14 -3.44
N GLY A 40 5.46 8.07 -2.53
CA GLY A 40 5.35 7.86 -1.09
C GLY A 40 3.89 7.94 -0.63
N SER A 41 3.47 7.13 0.34
CA SER A 41 2.13 7.26 0.91
C SER A 41 2.07 6.91 2.40
N PHE A 42 1.05 7.42 3.09
CA PHE A 42 0.78 7.10 4.48
C PHE A 42 -0.73 7.11 4.77
N PRO A 43 -1.21 6.29 5.75
CA PRO A 43 -2.60 6.33 6.17
C PRO A 43 -2.82 7.45 7.20
N THR A 44 -3.83 8.31 6.98
CA THR A 44 -4.11 9.46 7.88
C THR A 44 -4.34 9.05 9.34
N PRO A 45 -4.89 7.86 9.68
CA PRO A 45 -5.01 7.43 11.08
C PRO A 45 -3.68 7.23 11.83
N ASN A 46 -2.53 7.17 11.14
CA ASN A 46 -1.23 7.14 11.80
C ASN A 46 -0.93 8.45 12.53
N ALA A 47 -1.40 9.56 12.00
CA ALA A 47 -1.47 10.83 12.72
C ALA A 47 -2.66 10.78 13.69
N ARG A 48 -2.39 10.64 14.98
CA ARG A 48 -3.39 10.33 16.01
C ARG A 48 -4.48 11.38 16.20
N THR A 49 -4.19 12.64 15.85
CA THR A 49 -5.14 13.75 15.93
C THR A 49 -5.10 14.58 14.65
N PRO A 50 -6.14 15.39 14.36
CA PRO A 50 -6.13 16.29 13.22
C PRO A 50 -4.94 17.28 13.25
N GLU A 51 -4.52 17.74 14.42
CA GLU A 51 -3.38 18.66 14.57
C GLU A 51 -2.05 18.00 14.18
N ILE A 52 -1.87 16.71 14.54
CA ILE A 52 -0.71 15.93 14.10
C ILE A 52 -0.77 15.70 12.58
N LEU A 53 -1.97 15.43 12.04
CA LEU A 53 -2.15 15.27 10.60
C LEU A 53 -1.81 16.55 9.85
N ASP A 54 -2.25 17.71 10.35
CA ASP A 54 -1.92 19.03 9.79
C ASP A 54 -0.39 19.25 9.75
N GLN A 55 0.31 18.93 10.85
CA GLN A 55 1.77 19.00 10.91
C GLN A 55 2.45 18.06 9.90
N TRP A 56 1.96 16.82 9.78
CA TRP A 56 2.53 15.83 8.85
C TRP A 56 2.37 16.25 7.40
N LEU A 57 1.16 16.70 7.03
CA LEU A 57 0.87 17.18 5.68
C LEU A 57 1.72 18.41 5.35
N GLY A 58 1.87 19.36 6.29
CA GLY A 58 2.78 20.50 6.14
C GLY A 58 4.22 20.05 5.90
N THR A 59 4.75 19.16 6.75
CA THR A 59 6.11 18.61 6.61
C THR A 59 6.35 17.98 5.24
N ILE A 60 5.40 17.15 4.77
CA ILE A 60 5.51 16.48 3.46
C ILE A 60 5.47 17.49 2.33
N THR A 61 4.49 18.41 2.37
CA THR A 61 4.28 19.40 1.32
C THR A 61 5.46 20.36 1.20
N ASP A 62 5.99 20.86 2.31
CA ASP A 62 7.15 21.75 2.33
C ASP A 62 8.41 21.05 1.82
N ALA A 63 8.67 19.81 2.31
CA ALA A 63 9.85 19.05 1.94
C ALA A 63 9.87 18.65 0.45
N LEU A 64 8.71 18.31 -0.13
CA LEU A 64 8.59 17.88 -1.53
C LEU A 64 8.36 19.07 -2.47
N GLY A 65 7.69 20.13 -2.03
CA GLY A 65 7.53 21.36 -2.78
C GLY A 65 8.86 22.09 -3.06
N ALA A 66 9.82 21.95 -2.14
CA ALA A 66 11.17 22.46 -2.31
C ALA A 66 12.07 21.60 -3.24
N ASP A 67 11.63 20.40 -3.61
CA ASP A 67 12.40 19.45 -4.41
C ASP A 67 11.72 19.17 -5.78
N PRO A 68 12.15 19.85 -6.86
CA PRO A 68 11.54 19.67 -8.18
C PRO A 68 11.78 18.27 -8.80
N GLN A 69 12.65 17.45 -8.20
CA GLN A 69 12.97 16.10 -8.65
C GLN A 69 12.17 15.03 -7.87
N ALA A 70 11.42 15.41 -6.84
CA ALA A 70 10.61 14.46 -6.10
C ALA A 70 9.43 13.96 -6.94
N ALA A 71 9.10 12.66 -6.79
CA ALA A 71 7.87 12.08 -7.30
C ALA A 71 6.66 12.57 -6.47
N ALA A 72 5.45 12.33 -6.98
CA ALA A 72 4.21 12.59 -6.25
C ALA A 72 4.14 11.82 -4.93
N TRP A 73 3.22 12.24 -4.05
CA TRP A 73 2.89 11.55 -2.82
C TRP A 73 1.38 11.31 -2.70
N ALA A 74 0.96 10.45 -1.79
CA ALA A 74 -0.44 10.12 -1.57
C ALA A 74 -0.81 10.12 -0.08
N ALA A 75 -2.05 10.57 0.21
CA ALA A 75 -2.70 10.36 1.51
C ALA A 75 -3.70 9.21 1.40
N ASN A 76 -3.66 8.27 2.34
CA ASN A 76 -4.66 7.20 2.38
C ASN A 76 -5.73 7.54 3.43
N LEU A 77 -6.99 7.48 3.00
CA LEU A 77 -8.17 7.76 3.81
C LEU A 77 -9.00 6.49 4.05
N VAL A 78 -9.26 6.17 5.30
CA VAL A 78 -10.23 5.14 5.69
C VAL A 78 -11.63 5.71 5.53
N VAL A 79 -12.38 5.25 4.53
CA VAL A 79 -13.72 5.76 4.18
C VAL A 79 -14.88 4.94 4.76
N HIS A 80 -14.59 4.06 5.72
CA HIS A 80 -15.63 3.30 6.43
C HIS A 80 -16.60 4.23 7.16
N PRO A 81 -17.92 3.93 7.19
CA PRO A 81 -18.92 4.79 7.87
C PRO A 81 -18.65 5.03 9.36
N SER A 82 -17.97 4.11 10.04
CA SER A 82 -17.58 4.25 11.45
C SER A 82 -16.36 5.14 11.68
N ASN A 83 -15.74 5.68 10.63
CA ASN A 83 -14.62 6.61 10.79
C ASN A 83 -15.15 8.04 11.03
N ASP A 84 -15.29 8.42 12.27
CA ASP A 84 -15.78 9.75 12.67
C ASP A 84 -14.81 10.88 12.28
N ARG A 85 -13.52 10.56 12.05
CA ARG A 85 -12.49 11.53 11.66
C ARG A 85 -12.48 11.84 10.16
N LEU A 86 -13.15 11.04 9.32
CA LEU A 86 -13.03 11.15 7.85
C LEU A 86 -13.26 12.59 7.35
N SER A 87 -14.24 13.31 7.89
CA SER A 87 -14.53 14.68 7.43
C SER A 87 -13.37 15.63 7.73
N ALA A 88 -12.84 15.59 8.96
CA ALA A 88 -11.74 16.45 9.38
C ALA A 88 -10.43 16.09 8.64
N ASP A 89 -10.14 14.79 8.48
CA ASP A 89 -8.96 14.34 7.74
C ASP A 89 -9.05 14.75 6.27
N LEU A 90 -10.23 14.63 5.63
CA LEU A 90 -10.45 15.04 4.25
C LEU A 90 -10.32 16.57 4.08
N ASP A 91 -10.79 17.38 5.03
CA ASP A 91 -10.63 18.83 5.00
C ASP A 91 -9.15 19.22 4.95
N LEU A 92 -8.31 18.53 5.73
CA LEU A 92 -6.86 18.74 5.73
C LEU A 92 -6.22 18.27 4.41
N VAL A 93 -6.58 17.07 3.94
CA VAL A 93 -6.06 16.52 2.66
C VAL A 93 -6.39 17.45 1.49
N VAL A 94 -7.59 18.04 1.46
CA VAL A 94 -8.00 19.03 0.45
C VAL A 94 -7.21 20.33 0.61
N ARG A 95 -6.99 20.82 1.84
CA ARG A 95 -6.20 22.04 2.10
C ARG A 95 -4.77 21.94 1.57
N TYR A 96 -4.14 20.77 1.72
CA TYR A 96 -2.77 20.50 1.26
C TYR A 96 -2.71 19.97 -0.18
N GLU A 97 -3.85 19.87 -0.86
CA GLU A 97 -3.97 19.45 -2.26
C GLU A 97 -3.15 18.17 -2.58
N ALA A 98 -3.32 17.13 -1.75
CA ALA A 98 -2.61 15.86 -1.94
C ALA A 98 -2.75 15.37 -3.40
N PRO A 99 -1.65 15.15 -4.13
CA PRO A 99 -1.72 14.79 -5.56
C PRO A 99 -2.51 13.53 -5.86
N LEU A 100 -2.47 12.58 -4.93
CA LEU A 100 -3.18 11.31 -4.97
C LEU A 100 -3.82 11.03 -3.61
N VAL A 101 -5.08 10.65 -3.62
CA VAL A 101 -5.79 10.13 -2.45
C VAL A 101 -6.11 8.66 -2.69
N ILE A 102 -5.71 7.80 -1.77
CA ILE A 102 -6.03 6.37 -1.81
C ILE A 102 -7.12 6.11 -0.77
N THR A 103 -8.27 5.59 -1.19
CA THR A 103 -9.37 5.28 -0.26
C THR A 103 -9.36 3.80 0.11
N ALA A 104 -9.60 3.48 1.37
CA ALA A 104 -9.64 2.12 1.88
C ALA A 104 -10.87 1.86 2.75
N LEU A 105 -11.30 0.60 2.84
CA LEU A 105 -12.33 0.09 3.75
C LEU A 105 -13.72 0.72 3.56
N GLY A 106 -14.13 1.02 2.33
CA GLY A 106 -15.49 1.53 2.08
C GLY A 106 -15.68 2.11 0.69
N SER A 107 -16.79 2.86 0.50
CA SER A 107 -17.08 3.52 -0.77
C SER A 107 -16.30 4.83 -0.92
N PRO A 108 -15.60 5.05 -2.05
CA PRO A 108 -14.88 6.29 -2.31
C PRO A 108 -15.79 7.49 -2.61
N SER A 109 -17.08 7.30 -2.84
CA SER A 109 -18.03 8.34 -3.29
C SER A 109 -18.05 9.61 -2.41
N ARG A 110 -17.75 9.48 -1.11
CA ARG A 110 -17.69 10.61 -0.17
C ARG A 110 -16.46 11.52 -0.37
N VAL A 111 -15.49 11.07 -1.15
CA VAL A 111 -14.16 11.71 -1.28
C VAL A 111 -13.94 12.25 -2.69
N VAL A 112 -14.45 11.55 -3.72
CA VAL A 112 -14.17 11.80 -5.14
C VAL A 112 -14.36 13.27 -5.53
N ASP A 113 -15.56 13.81 -5.35
CA ASP A 113 -15.87 15.18 -5.80
C ASP A 113 -14.99 16.24 -5.15
N ARG A 114 -14.67 16.05 -3.86
CA ARG A 114 -13.84 17.00 -3.11
C ARG A 114 -12.39 16.99 -3.56
N VAL A 115 -11.85 15.81 -3.86
CA VAL A 115 -10.48 15.64 -4.35
C VAL A 115 -10.38 16.13 -5.79
N HIS A 116 -11.34 15.80 -6.63
CA HIS A 116 -11.42 16.32 -8.01
C HIS A 116 -11.55 17.84 -8.05
N GLY A 117 -12.19 18.46 -7.03
CA GLY A 117 -12.39 19.92 -6.95
C GLY A 117 -11.10 20.73 -6.95
N TYR A 118 -9.96 20.19 -6.46
CA TYR A 118 -8.64 20.82 -6.57
C TYR A 118 -7.75 20.15 -7.65
N GLY A 119 -8.31 19.24 -8.44
CA GLY A 119 -7.60 18.50 -9.49
C GLY A 119 -6.77 17.33 -8.95
N GLY A 120 -6.96 16.86 -7.70
CA GLY A 120 -6.38 15.64 -7.15
C GLY A 120 -6.92 14.38 -7.84
N LEU A 121 -6.28 13.25 -7.61
CA LEU A 121 -6.71 11.94 -8.14
C LEU A 121 -7.16 11.05 -6.98
N VAL A 122 -8.14 10.20 -7.24
CA VAL A 122 -8.65 9.23 -6.27
C VAL A 122 -8.43 7.81 -6.79
N PHE A 123 -7.66 7.02 -6.05
CA PHE A 123 -7.55 5.59 -6.26
C PHE A 123 -8.27 4.85 -5.13
N ALA A 124 -8.82 3.66 -5.39
CA ALA A 124 -9.51 2.87 -4.38
C ALA A 124 -8.84 1.53 -4.16
N ASP A 125 -8.50 1.24 -2.89
CA ASP A 125 -8.09 -0.10 -2.46
C ASP A 125 -9.27 -1.05 -2.55
N VAL A 126 -9.12 -2.13 -3.30
CA VAL A 126 -10.13 -3.17 -3.51
C VAL A 126 -9.49 -4.55 -3.43
N ASN A 127 -10.17 -5.49 -2.78
CA ASN A 127 -9.68 -6.85 -2.59
C ASN A 127 -10.54 -7.91 -3.30
N SER A 128 -11.46 -7.48 -4.16
CA SER A 128 -12.28 -8.35 -5.00
C SER A 128 -12.75 -7.65 -6.27
N VAL A 129 -13.05 -8.42 -7.31
CA VAL A 129 -13.60 -7.91 -8.58
C VAL A 129 -14.92 -7.17 -8.37
N GLY A 130 -15.76 -7.64 -7.43
CA GLY A 130 -17.01 -6.98 -7.08
C GLY A 130 -16.81 -5.57 -6.49
N PHE A 131 -15.81 -5.39 -5.62
CA PHE A 131 -15.46 -4.07 -5.10
C PHE A 131 -14.78 -3.20 -6.15
N ALA A 132 -13.97 -3.77 -7.05
CA ALA A 132 -13.38 -3.04 -8.16
C ALA A 132 -14.46 -2.42 -9.07
N ARG A 133 -15.52 -3.17 -9.41
CA ARG A 133 -16.66 -2.64 -10.17
C ARG A 133 -17.41 -1.51 -9.45
N LYS A 134 -17.63 -1.67 -8.14
CA LYS A 134 -18.28 -0.63 -7.32
C LYS A 134 -17.45 0.65 -7.24
N ALA A 135 -16.14 0.53 -7.07
CA ALA A 135 -15.23 1.67 -7.04
C ALA A 135 -15.18 2.38 -8.40
N ALA A 136 -15.10 1.63 -9.50
CA ALA A 136 -15.16 2.19 -10.86
C ALA A 136 -16.44 3.00 -11.10
N MET A 137 -17.60 2.49 -10.66
CA MET A 137 -18.88 3.20 -10.76
C MET A 137 -18.96 4.45 -9.86
N ALA A 138 -18.15 4.52 -8.81
CA ALA A 138 -18.08 5.68 -7.93
C ALA A 138 -17.21 6.82 -8.49
N GLY A 139 -16.63 6.67 -9.67
CA GLY A 139 -15.88 7.72 -10.38
C GLY A 139 -14.44 7.90 -9.94
N VAL A 140 -13.79 6.85 -9.42
CA VAL A 140 -12.35 6.89 -9.11
C VAL A 140 -11.50 6.95 -10.37
N ASP A 141 -10.29 7.49 -10.26
CA ASP A 141 -9.34 7.59 -11.37
C ASP A 141 -8.50 6.31 -11.53
N GLY A 142 -8.39 5.48 -10.50
CA GLY A 142 -7.61 4.26 -10.53
C GLY A 142 -8.06 3.23 -9.49
N LEU A 143 -7.66 1.99 -9.68
CA LEU A 143 -7.93 0.87 -8.78
C LEU A 143 -6.63 0.31 -8.21
N VAL A 144 -6.58 0.13 -6.89
CA VAL A 144 -5.50 -0.57 -6.20
C VAL A 144 -5.99 -1.97 -5.85
N LEU A 145 -5.47 -2.96 -6.55
CA LEU A 145 -5.85 -4.36 -6.38
C LEU A 145 -5.02 -4.99 -5.27
N VAL A 146 -5.62 -5.17 -4.10
CA VAL A 146 -5.00 -5.87 -2.97
C VAL A 146 -5.23 -7.36 -3.15
N ALA A 147 -4.27 -8.04 -3.76
CA ALA A 147 -4.32 -9.47 -4.07
C ALA A 147 -3.95 -10.34 -2.86
N SER A 148 -4.12 -11.66 -2.99
CA SER A 148 -3.57 -12.63 -2.04
C SER A 148 -2.05 -12.46 -1.92
N GLY A 149 -1.52 -12.67 -0.73
CA GLY A 149 -0.11 -12.44 -0.46
C GLY A 149 0.27 -11.01 -0.06
N ALA A 150 -0.68 -10.05 -0.05
CA ALA A 150 -0.46 -8.73 0.56
C ALA A 150 -0.36 -8.86 2.09
N GLY A 151 0.51 -8.06 2.72
CA GLY A 151 0.58 -7.94 4.17
C GLY A 151 -0.61 -7.16 4.74
N GLY A 152 -0.94 -7.39 6.00
CA GLY A 152 -2.14 -6.82 6.60
C GLY A 152 -3.41 -7.37 5.98
N HIS A 153 -4.45 -6.57 5.90
CA HIS A 153 -5.69 -6.98 5.24
C HIS A 153 -5.39 -7.39 3.79
N THR A 154 -5.78 -8.59 3.42
CA THR A 154 -5.43 -9.19 2.13
C THR A 154 -6.67 -9.64 1.35
N GLY A 155 -6.54 -9.70 0.03
CA GLY A 155 -7.52 -10.36 -0.84
C GLY A 155 -7.33 -11.88 -0.87
N GLN A 156 -8.25 -12.57 -1.52
CA GLN A 156 -8.16 -14.03 -1.73
C GLN A 156 -7.80 -14.37 -3.18
N THR A 157 -7.90 -13.40 -4.09
CA THR A 157 -7.61 -13.59 -5.51
C THR A 157 -6.13 -13.40 -5.77
N ALA A 158 -5.50 -14.35 -6.48
CA ALA A 158 -4.13 -14.20 -6.94
C ALA A 158 -3.98 -13.02 -7.91
N GLY A 159 -2.86 -12.29 -7.83
CA GLY A 159 -2.64 -11.08 -8.62
C GLY A 159 -2.81 -11.28 -10.12
N PHE A 160 -2.34 -12.41 -10.66
CA PHE A 160 -2.49 -12.78 -12.07
C PHE A 160 -3.96 -12.79 -12.51
N ALA A 161 -4.82 -13.53 -11.80
CA ALA A 161 -6.24 -13.60 -12.12
C ALA A 161 -6.95 -12.26 -11.86
N PHE A 162 -6.55 -11.55 -10.81
CA PHE A 162 -7.23 -10.31 -10.40
C PHE A 162 -7.05 -9.20 -11.44
N VAL A 163 -5.83 -8.99 -11.94
CA VAL A 163 -5.57 -7.98 -12.98
C VAL A 163 -6.33 -8.32 -14.27
N GLU A 164 -6.25 -9.58 -14.74
CA GLU A 164 -6.95 -10.00 -15.96
C GLU A 164 -8.47 -9.82 -15.86
N GLU A 165 -9.08 -10.19 -14.73
CA GLU A 165 -10.50 -10.03 -14.49
C GLU A 165 -10.92 -8.54 -14.48
N VAL A 166 -10.13 -7.67 -13.83
CA VAL A 166 -10.42 -6.25 -13.76
C VAL A 166 -10.21 -5.58 -15.12
N ARG A 167 -9.19 -5.96 -15.89
CA ARG A 167 -8.95 -5.43 -17.24
C ARG A 167 -10.07 -5.70 -18.22
N ARG A 168 -10.94 -6.68 -18.00
CA ARG A 168 -12.12 -6.92 -18.85
C ARG A 168 -13.15 -5.80 -18.83
N PHE A 169 -13.13 -4.92 -17.82
CA PHE A 169 -14.10 -3.83 -17.69
C PHE A 169 -13.50 -2.49 -17.28
N TRP A 170 -12.19 -2.42 -17.03
CA TRP A 170 -11.50 -1.23 -16.55
C TRP A 170 -10.28 -0.91 -17.40
N ASP A 171 -10.34 0.25 -18.10
CA ASP A 171 -9.24 0.73 -18.94
C ASP A 171 -8.35 1.79 -18.24
N GLY A 172 -8.74 2.25 -17.06
CA GLY A 172 -7.96 3.21 -16.26
C GLY A 172 -6.77 2.57 -15.55
N PRO A 173 -6.02 3.37 -14.76
CA PRO A 173 -4.89 2.91 -13.97
C PRO A 173 -5.21 1.73 -13.05
N ILE A 174 -4.31 0.74 -13.01
CA ILE A 174 -4.30 -0.36 -12.05
C ILE A 174 -2.98 -0.34 -11.29
N VAL A 175 -3.09 -0.39 -9.97
CA VAL A 175 -1.98 -0.64 -9.05
C VAL A 175 -2.15 -2.05 -8.49
N LEU A 176 -1.11 -2.88 -8.53
CA LEU A 176 -1.17 -4.25 -8.01
C LEU A 176 -0.34 -4.38 -6.74
N GLY A 177 -0.98 -4.83 -5.65
CA GLY A 177 -0.33 -5.20 -4.39
C GLY A 177 -0.53 -6.67 -4.05
N GLY A 178 0.49 -7.28 -3.45
CA GLY A 178 0.51 -8.67 -3.01
C GLY A 178 1.74 -9.41 -3.52
N ALA A 179 2.61 -9.82 -2.59
CA ALA A 179 3.87 -10.54 -2.82
C ALA A 179 4.87 -9.83 -3.77
N ILE A 180 4.76 -8.51 -3.93
CA ILE A 180 5.68 -7.71 -4.76
C ILE A 180 6.72 -7.05 -3.85
N SER A 181 7.99 -7.51 -3.91
CA SER A 181 9.10 -7.00 -3.09
C SER A 181 10.43 -6.89 -3.87
N THR A 182 10.42 -7.18 -5.18
CA THR A 182 11.60 -7.11 -6.05
C THR A 182 11.29 -6.34 -7.33
N GLY A 183 12.34 -5.83 -8.01
CA GLY A 183 12.19 -5.19 -9.31
C GLY A 183 11.69 -6.16 -10.40
N HIS A 184 12.04 -7.44 -10.31
CA HIS A 184 11.49 -8.48 -11.20
C HIS A 184 9.97 -8.62 -11.03
N ALA A 185 9.47 -8.62 -9.79
CA ALA A 185 8.04 -8.71 -9.50
C ALA A 185 7.29 -7.44 -9.96
N ILE A 186 7.89 -6.26 -9.85
CA ILE A 186 7.34 -5.00 -10.40
C ILE A 186 7.19 -5.12 -11.92
N ARG A 187 8.22 -5.61 -12.62
CA ARG A 187 8.17 -5.79 -14.08
C ARG A 187 7.15 -6.85 -14.49
N ALA A 188 7.02 -7.93 -13.73
CA ALA A 188 6.00 -8.96 -13.96
C ALA A 188 4.59 -8.40 -13.82
N ALA A 189 4.33 -7.57 -12.79
CA ALA A 189 3.05 -6.90 -12.62
C ALA A 189 2.70 -5.98 -13.80
N GLU A 190 3.69 -5.26 -14.34
CA GLU A 190 3.52 -4.41 -15.52
C GLU A 190 3.19 -5.22 -16.78
N ILE A 191 3.89 -6.33 -17.03
CA ILE A 191 3.61 -7.25 -18.16
C ILE A 191 2.19 -7.81 -18.05
N LEU A 192 1.75 -8.13 -16.82
CA LEU A 192 0.41 -8.63 -16.55
C LEU A 192 -0.68 -7.59 -16.87
N GLY A 193 -0.34 -6.32 -16.87
CA GLY A 193 -1.26 -5.22 -17.19
C GLY A 193 -1.53 -4.25 -16.04
N ALA A 194 -0.81 -4.33 -14.92
CA ALA A 194 -0.80 -3.27 -13.92
C ALA A 194 0.02 -2.08 -14.42
N ASP A 195 -0.31 -0.88 -13.98
CA ASP A 195 0.43 0.34 -14.33
C ASP A 195 1.45 0.72 -13.24
N LEU A 196 1.18 0.33 -12.00
CA LEU A 196 2.06 0.52 -10.84
C LEU A 196 2.02 -0.72 -9.93
N ALA A 197 3.11 -0.95 -9.22
CA ALA A 197 3.18 -1.90 -8.12
C ALA A 197 2.92 -1.20 -6.77
N TYR A 198 2.39 -1.94 -5.78
CA TYR A 198 2.08 -1.47 -4.43
C TYR A 198 2.93 -2.24 -3.43
N LEU A 199 3.97 -1.60 -2.90
CA LEU A 199 4.98 -2.25 -2.08
C LEU A 199 4.81 -1.84 -0.60
N GLY A 200 4.42 -2.79 0.25
CA GLY A 200 4.38 -2.60 1.70
C GLY A 200 5.59 -3.26 2.37
N THR A 201 5.61 -4.58 2.33
CA THR A 201 6.56 -5.42 3.08
C THR A 201 8.02 -5.06 2.83
N ALA A 202 8.39 -4.78 1.58
CA ALA A 202 9.75 -4.35 1.21
C ALA A 202 10.23 -3.08 1.93
N LEU A 203 9.29 -2.28 2.46
CA LEU A 203 9.56 -1.00 3.10
C LEU A 203 9.33 -1.00 4.62
N ILE A 204 8.82 -2.10 5.21
CA ILE A 204 8.63 -2.18 6.68
C ILE A 204 9.98 -2.01 7.39
N ALA A 205 11.01 -2.69 6.90
CA ALA A 205 12.37 -2.66 7.49
C ALA A 205 13.22 -1.47 7.01
N CYS A 206 12.60 -0.42 6.40
CA CYS A 206 13.39 0.76 6.08
C CYS A 206 13.70 1.60 7.33
N ARG A 207 14.78 2.39 7.27
CA ARG A 207 15.22 3.24 8.40
C ARG A 207 14.18 4.30 8.74
N GLU A 208 13.51 4.85 7.73
CA GLU A 208 12.55 5.93 7.82
C GLU A 208 11.14 5.46 8.25
N SER A 209 10.90 4.14 8.34
CA SER A 209 9.63 3.62 8.83
C SER A 209 9.50 3.79 10.35
N MET A 210 8.27 3.98 10.81
CA MET A 210 7.94 4.06 12.25
C MET A 210 7.83 2.67 12.91
N ALA A 211 8.06 1.59 12.18
CA ALA A 211 8.07 0.24 12.74
C ALA A 211 9.13 0.12 13.84
N ALA A 212 8.78 -0.56 14.94
CA ALA A 212 9.74 -0.84 16.00
C ALA A 212 10.92 -1.70 15.48
N ASP A 213 12.10 -1.54 16.05
CA ASP A 213 13.30 -2.28 15.62
C ASP A 213 13.09 -3.80 15.68
N ALA A 214 12.37 -4.30 16.70
CA ALA A 214 12.01 -5.71 16.79
C ALA A 214 11.15 -6.18 15.61
N TYR A 215 10.23 -5.33 15.12
CA TYR A 215 9.41 -5.64 13.95
C TYR A 215 10.28 -5.65 12.68
N LYS A 216 11.15 -4.66 12.50
CA LYS A 216 12.07 -4.61 11.35
C LYS A 216 12.96 -5.85 11.29
N ASN A 217 13.53 -6.26 12.43
CA ASN A 217 14.35 -7.46 12.53
C ASN A 217 13.56 -8.73 12.21
N MET A 218 12.34 -8.87 12.75
CA MET A 218 11.47 -10.02 12.45
C MET A 218 11.14 -10.12 10.96
N VAL A 219 10.94 -8.99 10.26
CA VAL A 219 10.73 -8.98 8.82
C VAL A 219 11.98 -9.42 8.06
N VAL A 220 13.17 -9.02 8.49
CA VAL A 220 14.46 -9.43 7.87
C VAL A 220 14.73 -10.92 8.05
N GLU A 221 14.28 -11.51 9.17
CA GLU A 221 14.48 -12.91 9.49
C GLU A 221 13.44 -13.85 8.88
N ALA A 222 12.29 -13.31 8.43
CA ALA A 222 11.14 -14.09 7.98
C ALA A 222 11.25 -14.51 6.50
N GLY A 223 10.76 -15.71 6.20
CA GLY A 223 10.51 -16.21 4.86
C GLY A 223 9.02 -16.25 4.49
N ALA A 224 8.70 -16.60 3.25
CA ALA A 224 7.32 -16.68 2.78
C ALA A 224 6.47 -17.69 3.58
N GLU A 225 7.07 -18.74 4.13
CA GLU A 225 6.42 -19.76 4.94
C GLU A 225 6.08 -19.26 6.36
N ASP A 226 6.68 -18.15 6.78
CA ASP A 226 6.38 -17.50 8.07
C ASP A 226 5.18 -16.55 7.99
N VAL A 227 4.52 -16.46 6.83
CA VAL A 227 3.33 -15.64 6.64
C VAL A 227 2.07 -16.48 6.79
N VAL A 228 1.30 -16.22 7.85
CA VAL A 228 0.10 -16.98 8.22
C VAL A 228 -1.15 -16.17 7.91
N PRO A 229 -1.99 -16.60 6.95
CA PRO A 229 -3.28 -15.96 6.71
C PRO A 229 -4.28 -16.34 7.80
N SER A 230 -4.87 -15.35 8.47
CA SER A 230 -5.89 -15.60 9.49
C SER A 230 -6.84 -14.42 9.65
N LYS A 231 -8.10 -14.70 9.94
CA LYS A 231 -9.10 -13.72 10.42
C LYS A 231 -9.22 -13.68 11.95
N GLY A 232 -8.52 -14.58 12.64
CA GLY A 232 -8.63 -14.77 14.09
C GLY A 232 -8.20 -13.58 14.94
N ILE A 233 -7.44 -12.63 14.38
CA ILE A 233 -6.98 -11.44 15.12
C ILE A 233 -7.97 -10.28 14.99
N THR A 234 -8.42 -9.94 13.77
CA THR A 234 -9.27 -8.76 13.50
C THR A 234 -10.68 -9.12 13.01
N GLY A 235 -10.96 -10.39 12.74
CA GLY A 235 -12.20 -10.81 12.08
C GLY A 235 -12.22 -10.62 10.56
N VAL A 236 -11.21 -9.93 10.00
CA VAL A 236 -10.96 -9.79 8.56
C VAL A 236 -9.69 -10.57 8.22
N THR A 237 -9.68 -11.27 7.10
CA THR A 237 -8.49 -12.03 6.69
C THR A 237 -7.31 -11.07 6.47
N ALA A 238 -6.23 -11.37 7.19
CA ALA A 238 -4.97 -10.65 7.08
C ALA A 238 -3.80 -11.63 7.14
N ASN A 239 -2.66 -11.24 6.57
CA ASN A 239 -1.43 -12.00 6.63
C ASN A 239 -0.58 -11.51 7.80
N TRP A 240 -0.18 -12.43 8.67
CA TRP A 240 0.54 -12.18 9.92
C TRP A 240 1.89 -12.87 9.92
N LEU A 241 2.88 -12.30 10.60
CA LEU A 241 4.15 -12.99 10.87
C LEU A 241 3.95 -14.06 11.92
N ARG A 242 4.35 -15.30 11.62
CA ARG A 242 4.25 -16.48 12.50
C ARG A 242 4.83 -16.21 13.87
N GLN A 243 6.06 -15.70 13.94
CA GLN A 243 6.73 -15.40 15.21
C GLN A 243 5.95 -14.36 16.02
N SER A 244 5.39 -13.34 15.37
CA SER A 244 4.59 -12.32 16.06
C SER A 244 3.28 -12.88 16.63
N LEU A 245 2.66 -13.87 15.99
CA LEU A 245 1.51 -14.59 16.55
C LEU A 245 1.91 -15.36 17.80
N ILE A 246 3.05 -16.08 17.76
CA ILE A 246 3.59 -16.85 18.91
C ILE A 246 3.90 -15.91 20.07
N ASP A 247 4.58 -14.80 19.83
CA ASP A 247 4.96 -13.82 20.86
C ASP A 247 3.71 -13.16 21.50
N ALA A 248 2.62 -13.07 20.76
CA ALA A 248 1.33 -12.59 21.25
C ALA A 248 0.48 -13.69 21.95
N GLY A 249 1.00 -14.92 22.07
CA GLY A 249 0.31 -16.03 22.74
C GLY A 249 -0.72 -16.77 21.88
N HIS A 250 -0.66 -16.62 20.55
CA HIS A 250 -1.50 -17.37 19.63
C HIS A 250 -0.77 -18.61 19.11
N ASP A 251 -1.57 -19.65 18.76
CA ASP A 251 -1.07 -20.81 18.03
C ASP A 251 -1.29 -20.59 16.52
N PRO A 252 -0.24 -20.36 15.73
CA PRO A 252 -0.36 -20.07 14.30
C PRO A 252 -1.00 -21.21 13.50
N ASP A 253 -0.93 -22.45 13.99
CA ASP A 253 -1.45 -23.64 13.31
C ASP A 253 -2.91 -23.92 13.71
N ASN A 254 -3.45 -23.24 14.74
CA ASN A 254 -4.82 -23.39 15.24
C ASN A 254 -5.48 -22.02 15.46
N MET A 255 -5.41 -21.13 14.48
CA MET A 255 -6.01 -19.80 14.58
C MET A 255 -7.55 -19.86 14.55
N PRO A 256 -8.25 -19.05 15.40
CA PRO A 256 -9.72 -18.99 15.38
C PRO A 256 -10.26 -18.56 14.01
N GLU A 257 -11.34 -19.20 13.55
CA GLU A 257 -11.99 -18.89 12.28
C GLU A 257 -13.31 -18.14 12.40
N ASP A 258 -13.88 -18.06 13.61
CA ASP A 258 -15.23 -17.56 13.87
C ASP A 258 -15.26 -16.11 14.37
N LYS A 259 -14.11 -15.44 14.51
CA LYS A 259 -14.06 -14.06 14.94
C LYS A 259 -14.75 -13.15 13.92
N LYS A 260 -15.69 -12.34 14.38
CA LYS A 260 -16.38 -11.34 13.57
C LYS A 260 -15.62 -10.02 13.61
N PRO A 261 -15.59 -9.27 12.49
CA PRO A 261 -15.02 -7.94 12.49
C PRO A 261 -15.78 -7.02 13.46
N ASN A 262 -15.05 -6.29 14.27
CA ASN A 262 -15.60 -5.26 15.14
C ASN A 262 -15.16 -3.87 14.67
N PHE A 263 -15.92 -3.31 13.72
CA PHE A 263 -15.65 -1.97 13.20
C PHE A 263 -16.13 -0.84 14.11
N GLU A 264 -16.84 -1.16 15.21
CA GLU A 264 -17.35 -0.17 16.17
C GLU A 264 -16.28 0.28 17.17
N ASN A 265 -15.20 -0.50 17.33
CA ASN A 265 -14.14 -0.22 18.30
C ASN A 265 -12.76 -0.13 17.62
N ALA A 266 -12.52 0.97 16.91
CA ALA A 266 -11.25 1.26 16.25
C ALA A 266 -10.02 1.19 17.20
N GLN A 267 -10.24 1.31 18.53
CA GLN A 267 -9.16 1.20 19.51
C GLN A 267 -8.72 -0.25 19.75
N ASP A 268 -9.62 -1.22 19.66
CA ASP A 268 -9.30 -2.64 19.83
C ASP A 268 -8.57 -3.17 18.59
N ASP A 269 -8.98 -2.76 17.40
CA ASP A 269 -8.24 -3.06 16.18
C ASP A 269 -6.85 -2.42 16.21
N ALA A 270 -6.73 -1.17 16.67
CA ALA A 270 -5.42 -0.51 16.81
C ALA A 270 -4.50 -1.23 17.81
N LYS A 271 -5.03 -1.82 18.90
CA LYS A 271 -4.25 -2.65 19.83
C LYS A 271 -3.78 -3.95 19.19
N ALA A 272 -4.65 -4.60 18.40
CA ALA A 272 -4.28 -5.82 17.69
C ALA A 272 -3.08 -5.56 16.76
N TRP A 273 -3.13 -4.54 15.92
CA TRP A 273 -2.05 -4.16 15.01
C TRP A 273 -0.77 -3.66 15.70
N LYS A 274 -0.86 -3.18 16.94
CA LYS A 274 0.30 -2.78 17.72
C LYS A 274 1.08 -3.98 18.26
N ASN A 275 0.38 -5.06 18.60
CA ASN A 275 0.93 -6.20 19.31
C ASN A 275 1.20 -7.41 18.39
N VAL A 276 0.53 -7.49 17.23
CA VAL A 276 0.72 -8.57 16.25
C VAL A 276 1.10 -7.95 14.92
N TRP A 277 2.28 -8.31 14.43
CA TRP A 277 2.87 -7.74 13.24
C TRP A 277 2.56 -8.57 11.99
N SER A 278 2.48 -7.87 10.87
CA SER A 278 2.08 -8.45 9.60
C SER A 278 3.15 -8.27 8.54
N ALA A 279 3.21 -9.19 7.60
CA ALA A 279 3.97 -9.05 6.37
C ALA A 279 3.25 -9.77 5.23
N GLY A 280 3.55 -9.38 3.99
CA GLY A 280 3.10 -10.12 2.81
C GLY A 280 4.07 -11.24 2.45
N GLN A 281 3.66 -12.12 1.55
CA GLN A 281 4.43 -13.28 1.11
C GLN A 281 5.75 -12.93 0.40
N GLY A 282 5.95 -11.68 0.01
CA GLY A 282 7.23 -11.18 -0.51
C GLY A 282 8.27 -10.87 0.57
N VAL A 283 8.05 -11.24 1.83
CA VAL A 283 8.93 -10.93 2.97
C VAL A 283 10.34 -11.48 2.80
N GLY A 284 10.50 -12.67 2.23
CA GLY A 284 11.82 -13.29 2.02
C GLY A 284 12.78 -12.52 1.09
N ALA A 285 12.32 -11.43 0.46
CA ALA A 285 13.18 -10.53 -0.31
C ALA A 285 13.71 -9.35 0.53
N VAL A 286 13.40 -9.29 1.83
CA VAL A 286 13.86 -8.22 2.72
C VAL A 286 15.04 -8.75 3.54
N GLU A 287 16.25 -8.39 3.13
CA GLU A 287 17.49 -8.98 3.68
C GLU A 287 18.17 -8.10 4.73
N ALA A 288 17.83 -6.82 4.80
CA ALA A 288 18.48 -5.86 5.71
C ALA A 288 17.60 -4.65 6.03
N ILE A 289 17.95 -3.93 7.11
CA ILE A 289 17.39 -2.62 7.45
C ILE A 289 18.17 -1.56 6.69
N GLU A 290 17.57 -1.02 5.62
CA GLU A 290 18.20 -0.07 4.70
C GLU A 290 17.44 1.26 4.64
N PRO A 291 18.09 2.36 4.20
CA PRO A 291 17.34 3.57 3.82
C PRO A 291 16.42 3.30 2.63
N VAL A 292 15.26 3.97 2.58
CA VAL A 292 14.32 3.86 1.43
C VAL A 292 15.03 4.09 0.09
N GLY A 293 15.94 5.06 0.03
CA GLY A 293 16.71 5.35 -1.20
C GLY A 293 17.52 4.15 -1.71
N ALA A 294 18.14 3.37 -0.81
CA ALA A 294 18.90 2.18 -1.18
C ALA A 294 17.96 1.06 -1.69
N ILE A 295 16.81 0.88 -1.00
CA ILE A 295 15.79 -0.09 -1.43
C ILE A 295 15.29 0.25 -2.84
N VAL A 296 14.93 1.52 -3.10
CA VAL A 296 14.44 1.96 -4.42
C VAL A 296 15.51 1.77 -5.50
N GLU A 297 16.78 2.06 -5.22
CA GLU A 297 17.85 1.88 -6.20
C GLU A 297 18.07 0.40 -6.55
N ARG A 298 18.02 -0.51 -5.55
CA ARG A 298 18.06 -1.96 -5.75
C ARG A 298 16.88 -2.44 -6.61
N LEU A 299 15.66 -2.04 -6.24
CA LEU A 299 14.44 -2.37 -7.00
C LEU A 299 14.51 -1.87 -8.45
N ARG A 300 15.04 -0.67 -8.65
CA ARG A 300 15.25 -0.10 -9.99
C ARG A 300 16.25 -0.88 -10.82
N HIS A 301 17.35 -1.29 -10.21
CA HIS A 301 18.36 -2.12 -10.87
C HIS A 301 17.77 -3.47 -11.31
N GLU A 302 17.11 -4.17 -10.42
CA GLU A 302 16.42 -5.45 -10.69
C GLU A 302 15.34 -5.30 -11.78
N TYR A 303 14.56 -4.19 -11.73
CA TYR A 303 13.55 -3.89 -12.74
C TYR A 303 14.18 -3.72 -14.13
N HIS A 304 15.31 -3.00 -14.22
CA HIS A 304 16.02 -2.83 -15.49
C HIS A 304 16.56 -4.15 -16.04
N ILE A 305 17.09 -5.02 -15.19
CA ILE A 305 17.52 -6.37 -15.59
C ILE A 305 16.33 -7.13 -16.15
N ALA A 306 15.21 -7.17 -15.42
CA ALA A 306 14.01 -7.86 -15.86
C ALA A 306 13.43 -7.31 -17.17
N ALA A 307 13.52 -5.98 -17.39
CA ALA A 307 13.06 -5.34 -18.62
C ALA A 307 13.90 -5.69 -19.86
N GLN A 308 15.14 -6.15 -19.67
CA GLN A 308 16.05 -6.57 -20.74
C GLN A 308 15.97 -8.08 -21.04
N MET A 309 15.24 -8.87 -20.24
CA MET A 309 15.08 -10.30 -20.46
C MET A 309 14.33 -10.54 -21.79
N PRO A 310 14.92 -11.29 -22.73
CA PRO A 310 14.26 -11.59 -23.99
C PRO A 310 13.04 -12.49 -23.75
N PRO A 311 12.00 -12.40 -24.59
CA PRO A 311 10.92 -13.37 -24.56
C PRO A 311 11.45 -14.77 -24.91
N PHE A 312 10.73 -15.78 -24.44
CA PHE A 312 11.01 -17.16 -24.83
C PHE A 312 10.90 -17.27 -26.38
N GLN A 313 11.94 -17.83 -27.02
CA GLN A 313 11.93 -18.05 -28.46
C GLN A 313 11.08 -19.31 -28.75
N ILE A 314 9.98 -19.11 -29.46
CA ILE A 314 9.16 -20.22 -30.00
C ILE A 314 9.69 -20.46 -31.41
N GLU A 315 10.17 -21.67 -31.69
CA GLU A 315 10.45 -22.12 -33.06
C GLU A 315 9.11 -22.23 -33.79
N GLU A 316 8.95 -21.58 -34.95
CA GLU A 316 7.77 -21.65 -35.81
C GLU A 316 7.66 -23.00 -36.54
#